data_62628be71be04e33edef5117c4af2809
#
_entry.id   62628be71be04e33edef5117c4af2809
#
_cell.length_a   1.000
_cell.length_b   1.000
_cell.length_c   1.000
_cell.angle_alpha   90.00
_cell.angle_beta   90.00
_cell.angle_gamma   90.00
#
_symmetry.space_group_name_H-M   'P 1'
#
loop_
_entity.id
_entity.type
_entity.pdbx_description
1 polymer ?
#
loop_
_entity_poly.entity_id
_entity_poly.type
_entity_poly.pdbx_seq_one_letter_code
_entity_poly.pdbx_strand_id
1 'polypeptide(L)'
;MGTLSFVQLCSSFSNYAMNAVMIYYLYANAPAGLGFDKADAAQLISLYATVVGMTTIIGSYVCDRILGCRRSLLVARVTGFIGYTLLAFPLGVVGYAAAMGCMVFGSLFAGRCIETLIGKFYDENDGRRDSAYTISYVISNI
;
A
#
# COMPACT_ATOMS: atom_id res chain seq x y z
N MET A 1 5.08 17.41 10.52
CA MET A 1 4.82 16.07 11.07
C MET A 1 3.34 15.69 11.01
N GLY A 2 2.41 16.45 11.55
CA GLY A 2 1.00 16.06 11.60
C GLY A 2 0.39 15.62 10.27
N THR A 3 0.70 16.30 9.17
CA THR A 3 0.18 15.94 7.85
C THR A 3 0.70 14.57 7.36
N LEU A 4 1.98 14.27 7.58
CA LEU A 4 2.55 12.96 7.21
C LEU A 4 1.95 11.83 8.04
N SER A 5 1.81 12.04 9.35
CA SER A 5 1.18 11.08 10.26
C SER A 5 -0.29 10.84 9.89
N PHE A 6 -1.03 11.88 9.53
CA PHE A 6 -2.41 11.75 9.08
C PHE A 6 -2.53 10.98 7.76
N VAL A 7 -1.68 11.29 6.78
CA VAL A 7 -1.63 10.55 5.51
C VAL A 7 -1.28 9.08 5.74
N GLN A 8 -0.38 8.79 6.66
CA GLN A 8 0.01 7.43 7.00
C GLN A 8 -1.13 6.66 7.66
N LEU A 9 -1.82 7.27 8.62
CA LEU A 9 -2.99 6.69 9.28
C LEU A 9 -4.09 6.36 8.26
N CYS A 10 -4.45 7.30 7.41
CA CYS A 10 -5.44 7.06 6.34
C CYS A 10 -5.01 5.93 5.41
N SER A 11 -3.71 5.82 5.11
CA SER A 11 -3.18 4.76 4.25
C SER A 11 -3.24 3.39 4.90
N SER A 12 -2.84 3.30 6.17
CA SER A 12 -2.91 2.06 6.94
C SER A 12 -4.34 1.59 7.06
N PHE A 13 -5.26 2.46 7.42
CA PHE A 13 -6.68 2.15 7.49
C PHE A 13 -7.22 1.64 6.14
N SER A 14 -6.89 2.32 5.03
CA SER A 14 -7.31 1.90 3.69
C SER A 14 -6.76 0.53 3.31
N ASN A 15 -5.50 0.23 3.66
CA ASN A 15 -4.90 -1.07 3.41
C ASN A 15 -5.56 -2.19 4.20
N TYR A 16 -5.80 -2.00 5.49
CA TYR A 16 -6.46 -3.01 6.33
C TYR A 16 -7.91 -3.23 5.91
N ALA A 17 -8.65 -2.16 5.67
CA ALA A 17 -10.03 -2.24 5.18
C ALA A 17 -10.11 -2.96 3.84
N MET A 18 -9.21 -2.63 2.90
CA MET A 18 -9.14 -3.30 1.61
C MET A 18 -8.86 -4.80 1.75
N ASN A 19 -7.86 -5.18 2.56
CA ASN A 19 -7.53 -6.59 2.75
C ASN A 19 -8.72 -7.38 3.31
N ALA A 20 -9.45 -6.82 4.25
CA ALA A 20 -10.65 -7.46 4.82
C ALA A 20 -11.75 -7.66 3.77
N VAL A 21 -12.04 -6.62 2.98
CA VAL A 21 -13.05 -6.68 1.91
C VAL A 21 -12.61 -7.58 0.77
N MET A 22 -11.33 -7.58 0.42
CA MET A 22 -10.77 -8.35 -0.68
C MET A 22 -10.92 -9.85 -0.47
N ILE A 23 -10.66 -10.34 0.75
CA ILE A 23 -10.89 -11.74 1.10
C ILE A 23 -12.35 -12.10 0.85
N TYR A 24 -13.27 -11.27 1.36
CA TYR A 24 -14.70 -11.51 1.21
C TYR A 24 -15.14 -11.50 -0.26
N TYR A 25 -14.65 -10.55 -1.06
CA TYR A 25 -14.96 -10.44 -2.48
C TYR A 25 -14.49 -11.65 -3.29
N LEU A 26 -13.37 -12.26 -2.94
CA LEU A 26 -12.84 -13.42 -3.65
C LEU A 26 -13.72 -14.66 -3.49
N TYR A 27 -14.20 -14.97 -2.28
CA TYR A 27 -14.98 -16.17 -2.04
C TYR A 27 -16.50 -15.97 -2.08
N ALA A 28 -17.00 -14.73 -2.13
CA ALA A 28 -18.43 -14.48 -2.27
C ALA A 28 -18.95 -14.99 -3.61
N ASN A 29 -20.14 -15.58 -3.60
CA ASN A 29 -20.77 -16.09 -4.81
C ASN A 29 -21.16 -14.96 -5.78
N ALA A 30 -21.11 -15.26 -7.08
CA ALA A 30 -21.61 -14.34 -8.10
C ALA A 30 -23.11 -14.01 -7.87
N PRO A 31 -23.57 -12.76 -8.08
CA PRO A 31 -22.86 -11.63 -8.70
C PRO A 31 -22.06 -10.74 -7.75
N ALA A 32 -22.07 -11.01 -6.43
CA ALA A 32 -21.45 -10.15 -5.43
C ALA A 32 -19.92 -10.36 -5.31
N GLY A 33 -19.39 -11.47 -5.82
CA GLY A 33 -17.98 -11.81 -5.78
C GLY A 33 -17.55 -12.71 -6.93
N LEU A 34 -16.31 -13.21 -6.86
CA LEU A 34 -15.70 -14.03 -7.91
C LEU A 34 -15.95 -15.54 -7.74
N GLY A 35 -16.49 -15.99 -6.60
CA GLY A 35 -16.85 -17.39 -6.35
C GLY A 35 -15.67 -18.37 -6.26
N PHE A 36 -14.48 -17.90 -5.90
CA PHE A 36 -13.32 -18.77 -5.68
C PHE A 36 -13.49 -19.61 -4.42
N ASP A 37 -12.88 -20.80 -4.40
CA ASP A 37 -12.78 -21.57 -3.17
C ASP A 37 -11.93 -20.81 -2.12
N LYS A 38 -12.23 -21.03 -0.84
CA LYS A 38 -11.54 -20.34 0.27
C LYS A 38 -10.04 -20.57 0.25
N ALA A 39 -9.61 -21.78 -0.17
CA ALA A 39 -8.20 -22.11 -0.29
C ALA A 39 -7.51 -21.30 -1.39
N ASP A 40 -8.14 -21.17 -2.56
CA ASP A 40 -7.61 -20.43 -3.69
C ASP A 40 -7.59 -18.92 -3.41
N ALA A 41 -8.62 -18.40 -2.75
CA ALA A 41 -8.66 -17.01 -2.31
C ALA A 41 -7.51 -16.68 -1.34
N ALA A 42 -7.23 -17.56 -0.39
CA ALA A 42 -6.12 -17.39 0.55
C ALA A 42 -4.75 -17.43 -0.16
N GLN A 43 -4.58 -18.33 -1.14
CA GLN A 43 -3.36 -18.42 -1.94
C GLN A 43 -3.13 -17.15 -2.78
N LEU A 44 -4.17 -16.61 -3.42
CA LEU A 44 -4.08 -15.38 -4.20
C LEU A 44 -3.66 -14.18 -3.34
N ILE A 45 -4.20 -14.07 -2.14
CA ILE A 45 -3.83 -13.00 -1.20
C ILE A 45 -2.39 -13.15 -0.72
N SER A 46 -1.97 -14.37 -0.41
CA SER A 46 -0.59 -14.64 0.00
C SER A 46 0.39 -14.35 -1.12
N LEU A 47 0.04 -14.71 -2.36
CA LEU A 47 0.84 -14.38 -3.55
C LEU A 47 0.96 -12.87 -3.73
N TYR A 48 -0.17 -12.15 -3.63
CA TYR A 48 -0.18 -10.69 -3.70
C TYR A 48 0.71 -10.06 -2.64
N ALA A 49 0.59 -10.48 -1.37
CA ALA A 49 1.42 -9.96 -0.28
C ALA A 49 2.92 -10.21 -0.51
N THR A 50 3.27 -11.38 -1.04
CA THR A 50 4.66 -11.73 -1.38
C THR A 50 5.19 -10.84 -2.49
N VAL A 51 4.42 -10.66 -3.57
CA VAL A 51 4.81 -9.80 -4.70
C VAL A 51 4.96 -8.35 -4.25
N VAL A 52 4.05 -7.83 -3.44
CA VAL A 52 4.15 -6.48 -2.85
C VAL A 52 5.41 -6.34 -2.01
N GLY A 53 5.72 -7.33 -1.18
CA GLY A 53 6.93 -7.32 -0.35
C GLY A 53 8.22 -7.26 -1.20
N MET A 54 8.32 -8.10 -2.22
CA MET A 54 9.47 -8.09 -3.15
C MET A 54 9.56 -6.78 -3.94
N THR A 55 8.43 -6.29 -4.42
CA THR A 55 8.35 -5.05 -5.20
C THR A 55 8.78 -3.84 -4.36
N THR A 56 8.45 -3.82 -3.07
CA THR A 56 8.83 -2.74 -2.15
C THR A 56 10.35 -2.62 -1.99
N ILE A 57 11.09 -3.74 -2.00
CA ILE A 57 12.56 -3.73 -1.93
C ILE A 57 13.15 -3.06 -3.18
N ILE A 58 12.69 -3.47 -4.37
CA ILE A 58 13.12 -2.89 -5.65
C ILE A 58 12.71 -1.40 -5.72
N GLY A 59 11.51 -1.10 -5.27
CA GLY A 59 10.94 0.24 -5.26
C GLY A 59 11.70 1.23 -4.40
N SER A 60 12.24 0.79 -3.26
CA SER A 60 13.08 1.62 -2.42
C SER A 60 14.30 2.14 -3.17
N TYR A 61 14.96 1.29 -3.94
CA TYR A 61 16.10 1.68 -4.78
C TYR A 61 15.71 2.70 -5.86
N VAL A 62 14.60 2.48 -6.54
CA VAL A 62 14.07 3.38 -7.59
C VAL A 62 13.67 4.73 -7.00
N CYS A 63 13.04 4.72 -5.83
CA CYS A 63 12.61 5.91 -5.12
C CYS A 63 13.80 6.82 -4.73
N ASP A 64 14.86 6.20 -4.21
CA ASP A 64 16.01 6.96 -3.69
C ASP A 64 16.90 7.48 -4.82
N ARG A 65 17.06 6.74 -5.91
CA ARG A 65 18.01 7.07 -6.98
C ARG A 65 17.41 7.83 -8.16
N ILE A 66 16.13 7.61 -8.50
CA ILE A 66 15.58 8.07 -9.79
C ILE A 66 14.55 9.18 -9.62
N LEU A 67 13.51 8.97 -8.81
CA LEU A 67 12.38 9.91 -8.72
C LEU A 67 12.45 10.88 -7.55
N GLY A 68 13.13 10.50 -6.47
CA GLY A 68 13.07 11.22 -5.19
C GLY A 68 11.76 10.94 -4.43
N CYS A 69 11.87 10.89 -3.10
CA CYS A 69 10.80 10.43 -2.20
C CYS A 69 9.46 11.16 -2.36
N ARG A 70 9.48 12.47 -2.61
CA ARG A 70 8.26 13.27 -2.71
C ARG A 70 7.43 12.93 -3.94
N ARG A 71 8.09 12.79 -5.10
CA ARG A 71 7.40 12.45 -6.37
C ARG A 71 6.94 11.01 -6.36
N SER A 72 7.76 10.10 -5.88
CA SER A 72 7.41 8.69 -5.73
C SER A 72 6.18 8.50 -4.85
N LEU A 73 6.09 9.21 -3.73
CA LEU A 73 4.92 9.14 -2.85
C LEU A 73 3.64 9.62 -3.55
N LEU A 74 3.71 10.68 -4.35
CA LEU A 74 2.56 11.15 -5.14
C LEU A 74 2.12 10.12 -6.17
N VAL A 75 3.06 9.56 -6.94
CA VAL A 75 2.77 8.50 -7.92
C VAL A 75 2.12 7.30 -7.23
N ALA A 76 2.68 6.85 -6.10
CA ALA A 76 2.13 5.74 -5.32
C ALA A 76 0.68 6.00 -4.88
N ARG A 77 0.38 7.21 -4.42
CA ARG A 77 -0.98 7.57 -3.96
C ARG A 77 -1.98 7.63 -5.10
N VAL A 78 -1.59 8.22 -6.24
CA VAL A 78 -2.44 8.29 -7.43
C VAL A 78 -2.71 6.90 -7.99
N THR A 79 -1.67 6.07 -8.11
CA THR A 79 -1.81 4.69 -8.62
C THR A 79 -2.64 3.83 -7.66
N GLY A 80 -2.43 3.98 -6.35
CA GLY A 80 -3.25 3.32 -5.34
C GLY A 80 -4.72 3.73 -5.43
N PHE A 81 -5.01 5.02 -5.59
CA PHE A 81 -6.38 5.51 -5.77
C PHE A 81 -7.05 4.91 -7.01
N ILE A 82 -6.33 4.82 -8.13
CA ILE A 82 -6.82 4.16 -9.35
C ILE A 82 -7.11 2.68 -9.07
N GLY A 83 -6.22 1.97 -8.39
CA GLY A 83 -6.40 0.57 -8.02
C GLY A 83 -7.64 0.35 -7.14
N TYR A 84 -7.85 1.17 -6.12
CA TYR A 84 -9.05 1.10 -5.27
C TYR A 84 -10.33 1.42 -6.04
N THR A 85 -10.28 2.38 -6.96
CA THR A 85 -11.42 2.73 -7.81
C THR A 85 -11.78 1.60 -8.76
N LEU A 86 -10.78 0.94 -9.37
CA LEU A 86 -11.01 -0.23 -10.22
C LEU A 86 -11.64 -1.41 -9.43
N LEU A 87 -11.23 -1.59 -8.18
CA LEU A 87 -11.79 -2.64 -7.33
C LEU A 87 -13.25 -2.35 -6.95
N ALA A 88 -13.66 -1.10 -6.89
CA ALA A 88 -15.04 -0.70 -6.58
C ALA A 88 -16.03 -1.02 -7.73
N PHE A 89 -15.54 -1.20 -8.95
CA PHE A 89 -16.40 -1.58 -10.08
C PHE A 89 -16.43 -3.11 -10.25
N PRO A 90 -17.60 -3.72 -10.46
CA PRO A 90 -17.73 -5.17 -10.64
C PRO A 90 -17.30 -5.59 -12.07
N LEU A 91 -16.03 -5.43 -12.39
CA LEU A 91 -15.43 -5.74 -13.69
C LEU A 91 -15.03 -7.24 -13.82
N GLY A 92 -15.40 -8.06 -12.84
CA GLY A 92 -15.05 -9.48 -12.80
C GLY A 92 -13.55 -9.73 -12.58
N VAL A 93 -13.08 -10.90 -13.01
CA VAL A 93 -11.69 -11.36 -12.79
C VAL A 93 -10.66 -10.42 -13.43
N VAL A 94 -10.98 -9.88 -14.62
CA VAL A 94 -10.06 -8.96 -15.34
C VAL A 94 -9.89 -7.65 -14.58
N GLY A 95 -10.98 -7.07 -14.08
CA GLY A 95 -10.92 -5.85 -13.27
C GLY A 95 -10.16 -6.05 -11.96
N TYR A 96 -10.36 -7.21 -11.32
CA TYR A 96 -9.61 -7.59 -10.13
C TYR A 96 -8.10 -7.68 -10.41
N ALA A 97 -7.70 -8.39 -11.48
CA ALA A 97 -6.29 -8.51 -11.86
C ALA A 97 -5.65 -7.14 -12.18
N ALA A 98 -6.37 -6.28 -12.90
CA ALA A 98 -5.91 -4.93 -13.20
C ALA A 98 -5.75 -4.07 -11.93
N ALA A 99 -6.71 -4.14 -10.99
CA ALA A 99 -6.61 -3.45 -9.70
C ALA A 99 -5.41 -3.92 -8.88
N MET A 100 -5.20 -5.25 -8.82
CA MET A 100 -4.02 -5.83 -8.14
C MET A 100 -2.71 -5.35 -8.78
N GLY A 101 -2.63 -5.35 -10.11
CA GLY A 101 -1.47 -4.83 -10.85
C GLY A 101 -1.19 -3.35 -10.52
N CYS A 102 -2.21 -2.51 -10.50
CA CYS A 102 -2.08 -1.10 -10.11
C CYS A 102 -1.60 -0.95 -8.65
N MET A 103 -2.09 -1.77 -7.74
CA MET A 103 -1.67 -1.72 -6.33
C MET A 103 -0.22 -2.18 -6.14
N VAL A 104 0.20 -3.26 -6.82
CA VAL A 104 1.60 -3.71 -6.83
C VAL A 104 2.50 -2.63 -7.41
N PHE A 105 2.10 -2.01 -8.51
CA PHE A 105 2.84 -0.91 -9.11
C PHE A 105 2.91 0.31 -8.18
N GLY A 106 1.82 0.65 -7.51
CA GLY A 106 1.77 1.70 -6.49
C GLY A 106 2.71 1.41 -5.31
N SER A 107 2.77 0.17 -4.85
CA SER A 107 3.65 -0.24 -3.74
C SER A 107 5.13 -0.10 -4.09
N LEU A 108 5.50 -0.25 -5.37
CA LEU A 108 6.85 -0.02 -5.88
C LEU A 108 7.35 1.40 -5.55
N PHE A 109 6.48 2.39 -5.70
CA PHE A 109 6.81 3.79 -5.42
C PHE A 109 6.49 4.24 -3.98
N ALA A 110 5.68 3.51 -3.25
CA ALA A 110 5.37 3.81 -1.86
C ALA A 110 6.55 3.51 -0.94
N GLY A 111 7.23 2.39 -1.14
CA GLY A 111 8.44 1.93 -0.45
C GLY A 111 8.60 2.49 0.97
N ARG A 112 9.83 2.78 1.33
CA ARG A 112 10.19 3.46 2.58
C ARG A 112 10.24 4.99 2.47
N CYS A 113 9.54 5.56 1.48
CA CYS A 113 9.56 7.01 1.23
C CYS A 113 9.12 7.85 2.42
N ILE A 114 8.18 7.35 3.23
CA ILE A 114 7.71 8.08 4.43
C ILE A 114 8.82 8.12 5.48
N GLU A 115 9.48 7.01 5.74
CA GLU A 115 10.60 6.93 6.70
C GLU A 115 11.77 7.80 6.25
N THR A 116 12.11 7.78 4.97
CA THR A 116 13.15 8.66 4.39
C THR A 116 12.76 10.14 4.49
N LEU A 117 11.50 10.49 4.30
CA LEU A 117 11.01 11.86 4.47
C LEU A 117 11.10 12.31 5.94
N ILE A 118 10.74 11.45 6.88
CA ILE A 118 10.90 11.73 8.31
C ILE A 118 12.37 12.00 8.62
N GLY A 119 13.29 11.17 8.12
CA GLY A 119 14.71 11.36 8.30
C GLY A 119 15.27 12.68 7.72
N LYS A 120 14.62 13.21 6.68
CA LYS A 120 15.00 14.52 6.09
C LYS A 120 14.44 15.74 6.85
N PHE A 121 13.40 15.55 7.67
CA PHE A 121 12.80 16.61 8.48
C PHE A 121 13.52 16.85 9.81
N TYR A 122 14.30 15.88 10.27
CA TYR A 122 15.03 15.95 11.53
C TYR A 122 16.52 15.78 11.28
N ASP A 123 17.32 16.64 11.90
CA ASP A 123 18.77 16.54 11.86
C ASP A 123 19.25 15.30 12.60
N GLU A 124 20.44 14.79 12.26
CA GLU A 124 20.95 13.53 12.84
C GLU A 124 21.11 13.59 14.37
N ASN A 125 21.29 14.78 14.92
CA ASN A 125 21.46 15.03 16.36
C ASN A 125 20.17 15.46 17.08
N ASP A 126 19.01 15.48 16.40
CA ASP A 126 17.76 15.88 17.05
C ASP A 126 17.12 14.70 17.79
N GLY A 127 17.08 14.78 19.12
CA GLY A 127 16.44 13.75 19.96
C GLY A 127 14.94 13.50 19.68
N ARG A 128 14.30 14.36 18.89
CA ARG A 128 12.92 14.19 18.44
C ARG A 128 12.80 13.22 17.27
N ARG A 129 13.91 12.91 16.59
CA ARG A 129 13.93 12.01 15.44
C ARG A 129 13.46 10.61 15.81
N ASP A 130 13.95 10.03 16.89
CA ASP A 130 13.58 8.71 17.36
C ASP A 130 12.11 8.64 17.78
N SER A 131 11.63 9.69 18.45
CA SER A 131 10.20 9.81 18.79
C SER A 131 9.32 9.88 17.54
N ALA A 132 9.77 10.56 16.49
CA ALA A 132 9.04 10.67 15.23
C ALA A 132 8.93 9.32 14.50
N TYR A 133 9.99 8.52 14.49
CA TYR A 133 9.95 7.15 13.94
C TYR A 133 9.03 6.25 14.77
N THR A 134 9.12 6.33 16.08
CA THR A 134 8.25 5.54 16.98
C THR A 134 6.78 5.88 16.77
N ILE A 135 6.42 7.15 16.69
CA ILE A 135 5.05 7.60 16.41
C ILE A 135 4.59 7.11 15.03
N SER A 136 5.44 7.23 14.00
CA SER A 136 5.13 6.74 12.66
C SER A 136 4.87 5.23 12.65
N TYR A 137 5.68 4.46 13.37
CA TYR A 137 5.52 3.02 13.49
C TYR A 137 4.21 2.63 14.20
N VAL A 138 3.88 3.31 15.30
CA VAL A 138 2.61 3.09 16.01
C VAL A 138 1.41 3.40 15.11
N ILE A 139 1.44 4.53 14.41
CA ILE A 139 0.37 4.94 13.48
C ILE A 139 0.21 3.94 12.32
N SER A 140 1.29 3.30 11.88
CA SER A 140 1.22 2.29 10.81
C SER A 140 0.54 0.99 11.25
N ASN A 141 0.47 0.73 12.56
CA ASN A 141 -0.04 -0.52 13.12
C ASN A 141 -1.42 -0.36 13.82
N ILE A 142 -1.98 0.83 13.83
CA ILE A 142 -3.35 1.11 14.27
C ILE A 142 -4.31 0.97 13.09
#